data_34f0cb18120a189a4e1d63cbb3e8105d
#
_entry.id   34f0cb18120a189a4e1d63cbb3e8105d
#
_cell.length_a   1.000
_cell.length_b   1.000
_cell.length_c   1.000
_cell.angle_alpha   90.00
_cell.angle_beta   90.00
_cell.angle_gamma   90.00
#
_symmetry.space_group_name_H-M   'P 1'
#
loop_
_entity.id
_entity.type
_entity.pdbx_description
1 polymer ?
#
loop_
_entity_poly.entity_id
_entity_poly.type
_entity_poly.pdbx_seq_one_letter_code
_entity_poly.pdbx_strand_id
1 'polypeptide(L)'
;MEKVIAKSGISGSTLKLIAIFTMLIDHIAATVILQMINNGIGGQTLIDIYWVMRSIGRMAFPVFCFLLVEGFKYTHSREKYAARMFIFALISEIPFDLAINNTVLEFKSNNVFFTLLLGLLAITVLDWLKSVDKIEKASSAVKWFFVTLIRCIVMVSVVLVMMIIAEFVLCCDYGAAGVGCIVMMYLLSSNRDVAFAVAVILLGLFSGTICLLYTSPSPRDGATSR
;
A
#
# COMPACT_ATOMS: atom_id res chain seq x y z
N MET A 1 -7.37 -23.43 -35.99
CA MET A 1 -6.67 -22.14 -35.90
C MET A 1 -7.58 -21.15 -35.19
N GLU A 2 -7.54 -21.18 -33.87
CA GLU A 2 -8.30 -20.26 -33.04
C GLU A 2 -7.48 -18.97 -32.90
N LYS A 3 -7.98 -17.88 -33.50
CA LYS A 3 -7.42 -16.55 -33.34
C LYS A 3 -7.57 -16.17 -31.88
N VAL A 4 -6.48 -16.23 -31.11
CA VAL A 4 -6.35 -15.56 -29.81
C VAL A 4 -6.55 -14.07 -30.08
N ILE A 5 -7.74 -13.55 -29.83
CA ILE A 5 -8.00 -12.13 -29.79
C ILE A 5 -7.19 -11.62 -28.60
N ALA A 6 -6.04 -11.03 -28.89
CA ALA A 6 -5.27 -10.28 -27.89
C ALA A 6 -6.17 -9.16 -27.36
N LYS A 7 -6.73 -9.33 -26.16
CA LYS A 7 -7.36 -8.23 -25.44
C LYS A 7 -6.32 -7.14 -25.33
N SER A 8 -6.55 -6.03 -25.99
CA SER A 8 -5.76 -4.79 -25.94
C SER A 8 -5.83 -4.25 -24.50
N GLY A 9 -5.03 -4.82 -23.63
CA GLY A 9 -4.86 -4.37 -22.25
C GLY A 9 -3.60 -3.52 -22.13
N ILE A 10 -3.61 -2.54 -21.22
CA ILE A 10 -2.44 -1.73 -20.87
C ILE A 10 -1.34 -2.68 -20.39
N SER A 11 -0.12 -2.55 -20.90
CA SER A 11 1.01 -3.40 -20.51
C SER A 11 1.41 -3.12 -19.04
N GLY A 12 1.92 -4.13 -18.34
CA GLY A 12 2.42 -3.95 -16.99
C GLY A 12 3.55 -2.90 -16.88
N SER A 13 4.33 -2.72 -17.95
CA SER A 13 5.35 -1.66 -18.02
C SER A 13 4.72 -0.27 -18.11
N THR A 14 3.66 -0.11 -18.90
CA THR A 14 2.91 1.15 -18.99
C THR A 14 2.25 1.51 -17.66
N LEU A 15 1.65 0.52 -16.97
CA LEU A 15 1.07 0.73 -15.63
C LEU A 15 2.13 1.17 -14.61
N LYS A 16 3.34 0.61 -14.65
CA LYS A 16 4.46 1.04 -13.80
C LYS A 16 4.84 2.50 -14.05
N LEU A 17 4.93 2.90 -15.31
CA LEU A 17 5.24 4.28 -15.67
C LEU A 17 4.16 5.24 -15.18
N ILE A 18 2.89 4.92 -15.41
CA ILE A 18 1.77 5.73 -14.91
C ILE A 18 1.86 5.88 -13.38
N ALA A 19 2.07 4.77 -12.65
CA ALA A 19 2.18 4.80 -11.19
C ALA A 19 3.39 5.65 -10.71
N ILE A 20 4.53 5.58 -11.40
CA ILE A 20 5.71 6.39 -11.07
C ILE A 20 5.42 7.88 -11.30
N PHE A 21 4.80 8.25 -12.42
CA PHE A 21 4.46 9.65 -12.69
C PHE A 21 3.43 10.21 -11.71
N THR A 22 2.38 9.44 -11.38
CA THR A 22 1.39 9.88 -10.41
C THR A 22 1.99 9.98 -9.00
N MET A 23 2.89 9.08 -8.61
CA MET A 23 3.64 9.17 -7.35
C MET A 23 4.56 10.40 -7.32
N LEU A 24 5.22 10.73 -8.44
CA LEU A 24 6.04 11.94 -8.51
C LEU A 24 5.20 13.20 -8.28
N ILE A 25 3.99 13.29 -8.87
CA ILE A 25 3.05 14.38 -8.63
C ILE A 25 2.70 14.49 -7.15
N ASP A 26 2.44 13.36 -6.48
CA ASP A 26 2.17 13.31 -5.05
C ASP A 26 3.32 13.87 -4.21
N HIS A 27 4.55 13.45 -4.51
CA HIS A 27 5.73 13.89 -3.77
C HIS A 27 6.03 15.37 -3.97
N ILE A 28 5.86 15.90 -5.20
CA ILE A 28 5.97 17.35 -5.45
C ILE A 28 4.93 18.11 -4.63
N ALA A 29 3.69 17.61 -4.56
CA ALA A 29 2.67 18.24 -3.73
C ALA A 29 3.04 18.19 -2.24
N ALA A 30 3.46 17.03 -1.73
CA ALA A 30 3.76 16.82 -0.32
C ALA A 30 5.01 17.56 0.16
N THR A 31 5.97 17.84 -0.72
CA THR A 31 7.22 18.52 -0.36
C THR A 31 7.21 20.00 -0.77
N VAL A 32 7.12 20.28 -2.06
CA VAL A 32 7.28 21.64 -2.59
C VAL A 32 6.03 22.48 -2.33
N ILE A 33 4.85 21.99 -2.76
CA ILE A 33 3.61 22.79 -2.66
C ILE A 33 3.23 23.01 -1.19
N LEU A 34 3.34 21.97 -0.36
CA LEU A 34 3.04 22.10 1.07
C LEU A 34 3.97 23.11 1.76
N GLN A 35 5.26 23.13 1.44
CA GLN A 35 6.18 24.14 1.95
C GLN A 35 5.82 25.56 1.52
N MET A 36 5.41 25.75 0.26
CA MET A 36 4.95 27.05 -0.23
C MET A 36 3.72 27.53 0.57
N ILE A 37 2.74 26.63 0.79
CA ILE A 37 1.54 26.93 1.59
C ILE A 37 1.92 27.31 3.03
N ASN A 38 2.81 26.55 3.67
CA ASN A 38 3.27 26.81 5.04
C ASN A 38 4.01 28.16 5.17
N ASN A 39 4.65 28.61 4.10
CA ASN A 39 5.30 29.94 4.03
C ASN A 39 4.33 31.07 3.62
N GLY A 40 3.02 30.78 3.54
CA GLY A 40 1.99 31.80 3.20
C GLY A 40 1.95 32.20 1.72
N ILE A 41 2.57 31.41 0.84
CA ILE A 41 2.63 31.68 -0.59
C ILE A 41 1.40 31.06 -1.29
N GLY A 42 0.78 31.80 -2.21
CA GLY A 42 -0.18 31.27 -3.18
C GLY A 42 -1.66 31.23 -2.77
N GLY A 43 -1.99 31.50 -1.52
CA GLY A 43 -3.40 31.61 -1.07
C GLY A 43 -4.24 30.36 -1.33
N GLN A 44 -5.56 30.53 -1.45
CA GLN A 44 -6.52 29.42 -1.63
C GLN A 44 -6.27 28.59 -2.91
N THR A 45 -5.89 29.26 -4.00
CA THR A 45 -5.61 28.57 -5.28
C THR A 45 -4.52 27.51 -5.16
N LEU A 46 -3.45 27.80 -4.38
CA LEU A 46 -2.37 26.82 -4.20
C LEU A 46 -2.80 25.64 -3.33
N ILE A 47 -3.67 25.88 -2.36
CA ILE A 47 -4.31 24.84 -1.54
C ILE A 47 -5.15 23.91 -2.43
N ASP A 48 -5.94 24.45 -3.34
CA ASP A 48 -6.75 23.67 -4.26
C ASP A 48 -5.89 22.82 -5.20
N ILE A 49 -4.80 23.39 -5.73
CA ILE A 49 -3.81 22.66 -6.55
C ILE A 49 -3.18 21.52 -5.72
N TYR A 50 -2.79 21.78 -4.48
CA TYR A 50 -2.25 20.75 -3.57
C TYR A 50 -3.20 19.56 -3.44
N TRP A 51 -4.48 19.80 -3.18
CA TRP A 51 -5.46 18.73 -3.02
C TRP A 51 -5.70 17.92 -4.30
N VAL A 52 -5.73 18.58 -5.46
CA VAL A 52 -5.84 17.89 -6.76
C VAL A 52 -4.61 17.00 -7.00
N MET A 53 -3.40 17.53 -6.80
CA MET A 53 -2.17 16.77 -6.99
C MET A 53 -2.07 15.59 -6.03
N ARG A 54 -2.43 15.77 -4.75
CA ARG A 54 -2.48 14.67 -3.76
C ARG A 54 -3.51 13.61 -4.14
N SER A 55 -4.65 13.99 -4.67
CA SER A 55 -5.70 13.05 -5.12
C SER A 55 -5.22 12.20 -6.30
N ILE A 56 -4.57 12.82 -7.28
CA ILE A 56 -3.97 12.11 -8.43
C ILE A 56 -2.87 11.16 -7.94
N GLY A 57 -2.01 11.64 -7.06
CA GLY A 57 -0.88 10.89 -6.54
C GLY A 57 -1.27 9.63 -5.78
N ARG A 58 -2.33 9.70 -4.99
CA ARG A 58 -2.86 8.56 -4.23
C ARG A 58 -3.33 7.39 -5.10
N MET A 59 -3.65 7.64 -6.38
CA MET A 59 -3.98 6.57 -7.32
C MET A 59 -2.78 5.67 -7.65
N ALA A 60 -1.55 6.12 -7.38
CA ALA A 60 -0.34 5.33 -7.59
C ALA A 60 -0.33 4.05 -6.72
N PHE A 61 -0.72 4.16 -5.45
CA PHE A 61 -0.60 3.07 -4.50
C PHE A 61 -1.45 1.83 -4.85
N PRO A 62 -2.76 1.92 -5.21
CA PRO A 62 -3.53 0.79 -5.70
C PRO A 62 -2.89 0.10 -6.90
N VAL A 63 -2.29 0.88 -7.82
CA VAL A 63 -1.60 0.33 -8.98
C VAL A 63 -0.34 -0.44 -8.56
N PHE A 64 0.43 0.07 -7.61
CA PHE A 64 1.59 -0.67 -7.06
C PHE A 64 1.17 -1.93 -6.33
N CYS A 65 0.09 -1.91 -5.54
CA CYS A 65 -0.46 -3.10 -4.90
C CYS A 65 -0.87 -4.16 -5.93
N PHE A 66 -1.53 -3.74 -7.01
CA PHE A 66 -1.90 -4.63 -8.11
C PHE A 66 -0.67 -5.25 -8.77
N LEU A 67 0.32 -4.44 -9.12
CA LEU A 67 1.57 -4.90 -9.74
C LEU A 67 2.37 -5.83 -8.82
N LEU A 68 2.34 -5.58 -7.51
CA LEU A 68 2.96 -6.44 -6.51
C LEU A 68 2.31 -7.82 -6.45
N VAL A 69 0.98 -7.87 -6.40
CA VAL A 69 0.24 -9.14 -6.37
C VAL A 69 0.39 -9.92 -7.68
N GLU A 70 0.36 -9.24 -8.82
CA GLU A 70 0.66 -9.89 -10.11
C GLU A 70 2.12 -10.38 -10.15
N GLY A 71 3.08 -9.56 -9.72
CA GLY A 71 4.49 -9.96 -9.60
C GLY A 71 4.68 -11.17 -8.69
N PHE A 72 3.96 -11.24 -7.57
CA PHE A 72 3.99 -12.38 -6.66
C PHE A 72 3.53 -13.68 -7.32
N LYS A 73 2.47 -13.64 -8.15
CA LYS A 73 1.94 -14.82 -8.86
C LYS A 73 2.91 -15.37 -9.90
N TYR A 74 3.64 -14.50 -10.59
CA TYR A 74 4.52 -14.87 -11.69
C TYR A 74 6.00 -15.02 -11.28
N THR A 75 6.36 -14.70 -10.04
CA THR A 75 7.76 -14.81 -9.59
C THR A 75 8.13 -16.27 -9.33
N HIS A 76 9.31 -16.66 -9.83
CA HIS A 76 9.87 -17.97 -9.57
C HIS A 76 10.45 -18.10 -8.15
N SER A 77 10.97 -17.02 -7.56
CA SER A 77 11.56 -16.99 -6.23
C SER A 77 10.98 -15.84 -5.40
N ARG A 78 10.12 -16.18 -4.44
CA ARG A 78 9.50 -15.24 -3.51
C ARG A 78 10.52 -14.57 -2.60
N GLU A 79 11.52 -15.33 -2.16
CA GLU A 79 12.61 -14.83 -1.31
C GLU A 79 13.41 -13.74 -2.01
N LYS A 80 13.81 -13.97 -3.27
CA LYS A 80 14.50 -12.95 -4.07
C LYS A 80 13.64 -11.74 -4.35
N TYR A 81 12.32 -11.92 -4.45
CA TYR A 81 11.39 -10.81 -4.63
C TYR A 81 11.30 -9.96 -3.36
N ALA A 82 11.13 -10.61 -2.21
CA ALA A 82 11.11 -9.94 -0.91
C ALA A 82 12.45 -9.24 -0.61
N ALA A 83 13.58 -9.91 -0.88
CA ALA A 83 14.90 -9.32 -0.68
C ALA A 83 15.13 -8.07 -1.54
N ARG A 84 14.73 -8.09 -2.82
CA ARG A 84 14.79 -6.88 -3.66
C ARG A 84 13.90 -5.76 -3.12
N MET A 85 12.67 -6.08 -2.70
CA MET A 85 11.77 -5.09 -2.12
C MET A 85 12.35 -4.47 -0.86
N PHE A 86 12.97 -5.27 0.01
CA PHE A 86 13.66 -4.80 1.21
C PHE A 86 14.85 -3.88 0.90
N ILE A 87 15.68 -4.25 -0.08
CA ILE A 87 16.80 -3.40 -0.52
C ILE A 87 16.28 -2.06 -1.05
N PHE A 88 15.22 -2.07 -1.87
CA PHE A 88 14.61 -0.84 -2.36
C PHE A 88 14.00 0.00 -1.25
N ALA A 89 13.38 -0.63 -0.23
CA ALA A 89 12.87 0.07 0.95
C ALA A 89 14.00 0.84 1.65
N LEU A 90 15.14 0.20 1.91
CA LEU A 90 16.30 0.84 2.56
C LEU A 90 16.92 1.96 1.71
N ILE A 91 17.09 1.76 0.41
CA ILE A 91 17.65 2.77 -0.48
C ILE A 91 16.71 3.99 -0.59
N SER A 92 15.40 3.74 -0.62
CA SER A 92 14.39 4.80 -0.76
C SER A 92 14.15 5.59 0.52
N GLU A 93 14.59 5.08 1.69
CA GLU A 93 14.41 5.77 2.97
C GLU A 93 15.18 7.08 3.01
N ILE A 94 16.43 7.08 2.56
CA ILE A 94 17.28 8.28 2.58
C ILE A 94 16.67 9.45 1.81
N PRO A 95 16.28 9.32 0.52
CA PRO A 95 15.64 10.43 -0.19
C PRO A 95 14.25 10.77 0.35
N PHE A 96 13.52 9.80 0.92
CA PHE A 96 12.22 10.03 1.54
C PHE A 96 12.36 10.91 2.79
N ASP A 97 13.26 10.57 3.70
CA ASP A 97 13.51 11.33 4.92
C ASP A 97 14.04 12.73 4.64
N LEU A 98 14.96 12.87 3.69
CA LEU A 98 15.47 14.18 3.27
C LEU A 98 14.35 15.06 2.68
N ALA A 99 13.42 14.48 1.93
CA ALA A 99 12.37 15.25 1.27
C ALA A 99 11.22 15.64 2.23
N ILE A 100 10.88 14.80 3.19
CA ILE A 100 9.70 14.98 4.06
C ILE A 100 10.09 15.47 5.45
N ASN A 101 11.13 14.86 6.04
CA ASN A 101 11.52 15.10 7.43
C ASN A 101 12.69 16.06 7.58
N ASN A 102 13.35 16.48 6.49
CA ASN A 102 14.58 17.29 6.49
C ASN A 102 15.72 16.67 7.32
N THR A 103 15.73 15.34 7.47
CA THR A 103 16.74 14.56 8.19
C THR A 103 17.26 13.45 7.30
N VAL A 104 18.43 12.88 7.64
CA VAL A 104 19.01 11.78 6.84
C VAL A 104 18.37 10.44 7.18
N LEU A 105 17.96 10.25 8.45
CA LEU A 105 17.29 9.04 8.95
C LEU A 105 16.27 9.44 10.03
N GLU A 106 15.01 9.14 9.79
CA GLU A 106 13.92 9.31 10.73
C GLU A 106 13.10 8.01 10.78
N PHE A 107 12.99 7.41 11.96
CA PHE A 107 12.27 6.13 12.13
C PHE A 107 10.80 6.29 12.50
N LYS A 108 10.30 7.53 12.58
CA LYS A 108 8.90 7.79 12.93
C LYS A 108 7.93 7.71 11.76
N SER A 109 8.46 7.78 10.53
CA SER A 109 7.67 7.61 9.32
C SER A 109 8.54 6.96 8.25
N ASN A 110 8.19 5.76 7.82
CA ASN A 110 8.93 5.02 6.81
C ASN A 110 8.21 5.03 5.46
N ASN A 111 8.99 4.92 4.39
CA ASN A 111 8.49 4.98 3.03
C ASN A 111 7.53 3.82 2.66
N VAL A 112 6.80 4.00 1.56
CA VAL A 112 5.79 3.06 1.05
C VAL A 112 6.30 1.65 0.76
N PHE A 113 7.61 1.48 0.46
CA PHE A 113 8.16 0.16 0.17
C PHE A 113 8.13 -0.78 1.38
N PHE A 114 8.20 -0.25 2.61
CA PHE A 114 8.00 -1.06 3.81
C PHE A 114 6.56 -1.59 3.91
N THR A 115 5.55 -0.77 3.57
CA THR A 115 4.15 -1.24 3.47
C THR A 115 4.02 -2.36 2.43
N LEU A 116 4.61 -2.17 1.24
CA LEU A 116 4.59 -3.16 0.17
C LEU A 116 5.31 -4.46 0.58
N LEU A 117 6.43 -4.36 1.30
CA LEU A 117 7.18 -5.49 1.81
C LEU A 117 6.36 -6.29 2.84
N LEU A 118 5.75 -5.62 3.82
CA LEU A 118 4.90 -6.28 4.82
C LEU A 118 3.69 -6.96 4.18
N GLY A 119 3.06 -6.31 3.20
CA GLY A 119 1.99 -6.91 2.40
C GLY A 119 2.47 -8.14 1.61
N LEU A 120 3.66 -8.07 1.00
CA LEU A 120 4.26 -9.20 0.29
C LEU A 120 4.55 -10.38 1.23
N LEU A 121 5.07 -10.12 2.44
CA LEU A 121 5.29 -11.15 3.45
C LEU A 121 3.98 -11.76 3.93
N ALA A 122 2.95 -10.94 4.17
CA ALA A 122 1.62 -11.41 4.55
C ALA A 122 1.04 -12.37 3.51
N ILE A 123 1.00 -11.99 2.22
CA ILE A 123 0.47 -12.86 1.16
C ILE A 123 1.34 -14.10 0.93
N THR A 124 2.65 -14.04 1.20
CA THR A 124 3.55 -15.21 1.12
C THR A 124 3.18 -16.25 2.17
N VAL A 125 2.95 -15.82 3.43
CA VAL A 125 2.52 -16.71 4.50
C VAL A 125 1.12 -17.26 4.24
N LEU A 126 0.19 -16.42 3.77
CA LEU A 126 -1.16 -16.88 3.41
C LEU A 126 -1.15 -17.92 2.30
N ASP A 127 -0.31 -17.76 1.28
CA ASP A 127 -0.19 -18.70 0.19
C ASP A 127 0.43 -20.03 0.65
N TRP A 128 1.44 -19.95 1.52
CA TRP A 128 2.03 -21.14 2.15
C TRP A 128 1.00 -21.91 2.98
N LEU A 129 0.20 -21.23 3.82
CA LEU A 129 -0.87 -21.85 4.61
C LEU A 129 -1.95 -22.51 3.73
N LYS A 130 -2.27 -21.90 2.57
CA LYS A 130 -3.18 -22.50 1.58
C LYS A 130 -2.57 -23.74 0.90
N SER A 131 -1.25 -23.76 0.69
CA SER A 131 -0.59 -24.91 0.04
C SER A 131 -0.57 -26.16 0.92
N VAL A 132 -0.46 -26.00 2.23
CA VAL A 132 -0.53 -27.10 3.21
C VAL A 132 -1.88 -27.82 3.16
N ASP A 133 -2.97 -27.13 2.83
CA ASP A 133 -4.32 -27.69 2.72
C ASP A 133 -4.47 -28.78 1.64
N LYS A 134 -3.69 -28.66 0.58
CA LYS A 134 -3.75 -29.63 -0.52
C LYS A 134 -3.16 -31.00 -0.16
N ILE A 135 -2.40 -31.07 0.92
CA ILE A 135 -1.66 -32.27 1.33
C ILE A 135 -2.45 -33.08 2.37
N GLU A 136 -3.27 -32.42 3.20
CA GLU A 136 -3.97 -33.06 4.30
C GLU A 136 -5.42 -33.39 3.93
N LYS A 137 -5.64 -34.58 3.36
CA LYS A 137 -6.98 -35.17 3.28
C LYS A 137 -7.38 -35.68 4.66
N ALA A 138 -8.16 -34.91 5.41
CA ALA A 138 -8.63 -35.30 6.73
C ALA A 138 -9.58 -36.51 6.61
N SER A 139 -9.31 -37.52 7.43
CA SER A 139 -10.07 -38.78 7.46
C SER A 139 -11.47 -38.67 8.07
N SER A 140 -11.85 -37.51 8.60
CA SER A 140 -13.14 -37.22 9.24
C SER A 140 -13.58 -35.78 8.99
N ALA A 141 -14.86 -35.55 8.70
CA ALA A 141 -15.45 -34.23 8.50
C ALA A 141 -15.26 -33.29 9.70
N VAL A 142 -15.33 -33.83 10.92
CA VAL A 142 -15.14 -33.07 12.17
C VAL A 142 -13.69 -32.60 12.27
N LYS A 143 -12.71 -33.46 12.02
CA LYS A 143 -11.28 -33.04 12.01
C LYS A 143 -11.02 -32.00 10.95
N TRP A 144 -11.55 -32.16 9.76
CA TRP A 144 -11.43 -31.19 8.68
C TRP A 144 -11.99 -29.81 9.08
N PHE A 145 -13.15 -29.76 9.74
CA PHE A 145 -13.74 -28.51 10.22
C PHE A 145 -12.83 -27.79 11.21
N PHE A 146 -12.32 -28.48 12.23
CA PHE A 146 -11.42 -27.87 13.22
C PHE A 146 -10.09 -27.41 12.63
N VAL A 147 -9.48 -28.20 11.75
CA VAL A 147 -8.23 -27.81 11.06
C VAL A 147 -8.45 -26.57 10.20
N THR A 148 -9.55 -26.51 9.46
CA THR A 148 -9.90 -25.35 8.64
C THR A 148 -10.15 -24.11 9.51
N LEU A 149 -10.86 -24.25 10.62
CA LEU A 149 -11.12 -23.15 11.56
C LEU A 149 -9.84 -22.61 12.16
N ILE A 150 -8.96 -23.47 12.67
CA ILE A 150 -7.65 -23.07 13.21
C ILE A 150 -6.84 -22.34 12.14
N ARG A 151 -6.82 -22.84 10.92
CA ARG A 151 -6.11 -22.21 9.81
C ARG A 151 -6.65 -20.83 9.50
N CYS A 152 -7.97 -20.65 9.45
CA CYS A 152 -8.58 -19.33 9.25
C CYS A 152 -8.18 -18.37 10.37
N ILE A 153 -8.17 -18.81 11.63
CA ILE A 153 -7.72 -18.00 12.76
C ILE A 153 -6.25 -17.59 12.57
N VAL A 154 -5.37 -18.53 12.20
CA VAL A 154 -3.95 -18.24 11.97
C VAL A 154 -3.77 -17.25 10.82
N MET A 155 -4.49 -17.42 9.70
CA MET A 155 -4.44 -16.50 8.56
C MET A 155 -4.84 -15.07 8.96
N VAL A 156 -5.94 -14.92 9.70
CA VAL A 156 -6.41 -13.62 10.21
C VAL A 156 -5.39 -13.03 11.17
N SER A 157 -4.85 -13.83 12.10
CA SER A 157 -3.85 -13.38 13.07
C SER A 157 -2.57 -12.87 12.38
N VAL A 158 -2.08 -13.57 11.35
CA VAL A 158 -0.91 -13.13 10.56
C VAL A 158 -1.17 -11.78 9.92
N VAL A 159 -2.32 -11.60 9.28
CA VAL A 159 -2.66 -10.31 8.64
C VAL A 159 -2.73 -9.20 9.67
N LEU A 160 -3.41 -9.43 10.80
CA LEU A 160 -3.51 -8.43 11.87
C LEU A 160 -2.15 -8.07 12.45
N VAL A 161 -1.26 -9.04 12.68
CA VAL A 161 0.11 -8.77 13.15
C VAL A 161 0.88 -7.91 12.14
N MET A 162 0.82 -8.22 10.84
CA MET A 162 1.48 -7.41 9.82
C MET A 162 0.90 -6.00 9.71
N MET A 163 -0.42 -5.82 9.90
CA MET A 163 -1.07 -4.52 9.96
C MET A 163 -0.62 -3.72 11.19
N ILE A 164 -0.53 -4.34 12.36
CA ILE A 164 -0.03 -3.72 13.59
C ILE A 164 1.43 -3.29 13.43
N ILE A 165 2.28 -4.14 12.86
CA ILE A 165 3.67 -3.80 12.59
C ILE A 165 3.76 -2.60 11.63
N ALA A 166 2.97 -2.57 10.55
CA ALA A 166 2.97 -1.48 9.59
C ALA A 166 2.56 -0.14 10.21
N GLU A 167 1.56 -0.16 11.09
CA GLU A 167 0.98 1.06 11.68
C GLU A 167 1.78 1.57 12.87
N PHE A 168 2.10 0.70 13.84
CA PHE A 168 2.61 1.11 15.15
C PHE A 168 4.11 0.87 15.35
N VAL A 169 4.72 -0.05 14.61
CA VAL A 169 6.15 -0.38 14.79
C VAL A 169 6.99 0.32 13.74
N LEU A 170 6.63 0.19 12.47
CA LEU A 170 7.36 0.81 11.36
C LEU A 170 6.75 2.14 10.92
N CYS A 171 5.57 2.51 11.39
CA CYS A 171 4.88 3.75 11.03
C CYS A 171 4.95 4.03 9.51
N CYS A 172 4.63 2.99 8.72
CA CYS A 172 4.78 3.04 7.27
C CYS A 172 3.76 3.99 6.64
N ASP A 173 4.15 4.63 5.53
CA ASP A 173 3.20 5.30 4.64
C ASP A 173 2.12 4.30 4.21
N TYR A 174 0.85 4.61 4.24
CA TYR A 174 -0.31 3.72 4.10
C TYR A 174 -0.53 2.66 5.21
N GLY A 175 0.38 2.42 6.14
CA GLY A 175 0.22 1.62 7.35
C GLY A 175 -0.59 0.33 7.20
N ALA A 176 -1.50 0.10 8.16
CA ALA A 176 -2.39 -1.06 8.18
C ALA A 176 -3.32 -1.13 6.96
N ALA A 177 -3.83 0.02 6.48
CA ALA A 177 -4.71 0.07 5.31
C ALA A 177 -4.03 -0.43 4.05
N GLY A 178 -2.74 -0.11 3.88
CA GLY A 178 -1.95 -0.58 2.74
C GLY A 178 -1.74 -2.09 2.74
N VAL A 179 -1.39 -2.66 3.89
CA VAL A 179 -1.26 -4.13 4.04
C VAL A 179 -2.61 -4.81 3.76
N GLY A 180 -3.71 -4.29 4.33
CA GLY A 180 -5.06 -4.79 4.08
C GLY A 180 -5.44 -4.76 2.61
N CYS A 181 -5.12 -3.67 1.90
CA CYS A 181 -5.34 -3.53 0.47
C CYS A 181 -4.63 -4.63 -0.33
N ILE A 182 -3.35 -4.90 -0.05
CA ILE A 182 -2.57 -5.93 -0.73
C ILE A 182 -3.17 -7.32 -0.49
N VAL A 183 -3.53 -7.62 0.75
CA VAL A 183 -4.16 -8.90 1.13
C VAL A 183 -5.50 -9.07 0.43
N MET A 184 -6.35 -8.06 0.39
CA MET A 184 -7.65 -8.10 -0.31
C MET A 184 -7.47 -8.30 -1.81
N MET A 185 -6.53 -7.59 -2.43
CA MET A 185 -6.20 -7.81 -3.86
C MET A 185 -5.72 -9.24 -4.12
N TYR A 186 -4.93 -9.82 -3.22
CA TYR A 186 -4.48 -11.21 -3.34
C TYR A 186 -5.65 -12.20 -3.20
N LEU A 187 -6.54 -11.99 -2.24
CA LEU A 187 -7.69 -12.87 -2.00
C LEU A 187 -8.71 -12.81 -3.15
N LEU A 188 -8.94 -11.63 -3.70
CA LEU A 188 -9.86 -11.38 -4.83
C LEU A 188 -9.20 -11.53 -6.20
N SER A 189 -7.98 -11.99 -6.26
CA SER A 189 -7.16 -12.01 -7.48
C SER A 189 -7.65 -12.95 -8.58
N SER A 190 -8.67 -13.76 -8.35
CA SER A 190 -9.40 -14.52 -9.37
C SER A 190 -10.20 -13.60 -10.32
N ASN A 191 -10.67 -12.45 -9.82
CA ASN A 191 -11.36 -11.43 -10.62
C ASN A 191 -10.62 -10.10 -10.46
N ARG A 192 -9.73 -9.77 -11.42
CA ARG A 192 -8.83 -8.62 -11.37
C ARG A 192 -9.55 -7.28 -11.23
N ASP A 193 -10.67 -7.13 -11.94
CA ASP A 193 -11.44 -5.87 -11.95
C ASP A 193 -12.06 -5.62 -10.58
N VAL A 194 -12.63 -6.66 -9.97
CA VAL A 194 -13.19 -6.60 -8.62
C VAL A 194 -12.09 -6.34 -7.58
N ALA A 195 -10.95 -7.03 -7.69
CA ALA A 195 -9.83 -6.83 -6.78
C ALA A 195 -9.33 -5.38 -6.79
N PHE A 196 -9.18 -4.80 -7.98
CA PHE A 196 -8.75 -3.41 -8.14
C PHE A 196 -9.81 -2.42 -7.62
N ALA A 197 -11.08 -2.61 -7.97
CA ALA A 197 -12.17 -1.75 -7.51
C ALA A 197 -12.30 -1.74 -5.98
N VAL A 198 -12.26 -2.90 -5.34
CA VAL A 198 -12.31 -3.02 -3.86
C VAL A 198 -11.12 -2.33 -3.22
N ALA A 199 -9.92 -2.48 -3.77
CA ALA A 199 -8.73 -1.83 -3.25
C ALA A 199 -8.79 -0.30 -3.34
N VAL A 200 -9.28 0.24 -4.46
CA VAL A 200 -9.48 1.70 -4.64
C VAL A 200 -10.51 2.23 -3.65
N ILE A 201 -11.62 1.52 -3.45
CA ILE A 201 -12.67 1.89 -2.49
C ILE A 201 -12.12 1.88 -1.06
N LEU A 202 -11.43 0.80 -0.65
CA LEU A 202 -10.83 0.70 0.68
C LEU A 202 -9.86 1.84 0.94
N LEU A 203 -8.93 2.09 0.04
CA LEU A 203 -7.96 3.18 0.19
C LEU A 203 -8.63 4.55 0.17
N GLY A 204 -9.67 4.74 -0.63
CA GLY A 204 -10.46 5.97 -0.62
C GLY A 204 -11.13 6.24 0.72
N LEU A 205 -11.72 5.22 1.33
CA LEU A 205 -12.33 5.31 2.65
C LEU A 205 -11.30 5.60 3.74
N PHE A 206 -10.20 4.88 3.77
CA PHE A 206 -9.13 5.08 4.76
C PHE A 206 -8.38 6.39 4.56
N SER A 207 -8.05 6.77 3.32
CA SER A 207 -7.40 8.05 3.02
C SER A 207 -8.28 9.25 3.35
N GLY A 208 -9.59 9.16 3.13
CA GLY A 208 -10.55 10.19 3.52
C GLY A 208 -10.60 10.39 5.03
N THR A 209 -10.60 9.31 5.81
CA THR A 209 -10.64 9.36 7.27
C THR A 209 -9.34 9.91 7.86
N ILE A 210 -8.18 9.48 7.38
CA ILE A 210 -6.88 9.98 7.85
C ILE A 210 -6.69 11.44 7.45
N CYS A 211 -7.10 11.85 6.25
CA CYS A 211 -6.98 13.23 5.78
C CYS A 211 -7.85 14.18 6.62
N LEU A 212 -9.03 13.76 7.06
CA LEU A 212 -9.88 14.56 7.95
C LEU A 212 -9.31 14.69 9.36
N LEU A 213 -8.57 13.68 9.84
CA LEU A 213 -7.92 13.73 11.16
C LEU A 213 -6.64 14.59 11.17
N TYR A 214 -5.89 14.63 10.04
CA TYR A 214 -4.62 15.37 9.94
C TYR A 214 -4.79 16.82 9.44
N THR A 215 -5.92 17.18 8.83
CA THR A 215 -6.16 18.50 8.23
C THR A 215 -7.16 19.37 8.97
N SER A 216 -7.43 19.07 10.26
CA SER A 216 -8.06 20.07 11.12
C SER A 216 -6.97 21.03 11.60
N PRO A 217 -6.79 22.23 11.01
CA PRO A 217 -5.97 23.25 11.63
C PRO A 217 -6.63 23.56 12.96
N SER A 218 -5.91 23.32 14.05
CA SER A 218 -6.38 23.70 15.38
C SER A 218 -6.63 25.21 15.40
N PRO A 219 -7.83 25.68 15.81
CA PRO A 219 -8.09 27.11 15.91
C PRO A 219 -7.26 27.84 16.97
N ARG A 220 -6.25 27.18 17.55
CA ARG A 220 -5.46 27.70 18.68
C ARG A 220 -4.16 28.40 18.30
N ASP A 221 -3.70 28.32 17.06
CA ASP A 221 -2.41 28.93 16.70
C ASP A 221 -2.52 30.40 16.22
N GLY A 222 -3.71 30.98 16.25
CA GLY A 222 -3.96 32.36 15.86
C GLY A 222 -4.14 33.39 16.99
N ALA A 223 -3.95 33.01 18.25
CA ALA A 223 -4.32 33.89 19.38
C ALA A 223 -3.22 34.00 20.44
N THR A 224 -1.98 34.29 20.08
CA THR A 224 -1.01 34.90 21.02
C THR A 224 0.05 35.68 20.26
N SER A 225 -0.26 36.89 19.83
CA SER A 225 0.69 37.98 19.76
C SER A 225 -0.04 39.28 19.94
N ARG A 226 -0.14 39.70 21.17
CA ARG A 226 -0.13 41.11 21.59
C ARG A 226 0.92 41.28 22.66
#